data_58a05c84c26a80bb9c5224f03519a327
#
_entry.id   58a05c84c26a80bb9c5224f03519a327
#
_cell.length_a   1.000
_cell.length_b   1.000
_cell.length_c   1.000
_cell.angle_alpha   90.00
_cell.angle_beta   90.00
_cell.angle_gamma   90.00
#
_symmetry.space_group_name_H-M   'P 1'
#
loop_
_entity.id
_entity.type
_entity.pdbx_description
1 polymer ?
#
loop_
_entity_poly.entity_id
_entity_poly.type
_entity_poly.pdbx_seq_one_letter_code
_entity_poly.pdbx_strand_id
1 'polypeptide(L)'
;MRKKLICILAGLTVAVGLVGCGQGKAVEETTVATSETGSESSTVLKGTTSKSSTGSDGADTTLTITAGGSQVMLDEVRYYAYTAQATYETYYLTKGKEIDWDSKMDGDVTWEQGVKSLVLDDICKREWLNEISSQYDIKLTKKEKSSVKTKALEYFKNTNVKLAKKINISEGRLIKVFEKAEIADKTEKKMEKDGSSTKKMYIKWKKGNNVTAESQWNNINFKEAIFTLEDVK
;
A
#
# COMPACT_ATOMS: atom_id res chain seq x y z
N MET A 1 27.87 1.02 -15.44
CA MET A 1 26.54 1.56 -15.11
C MET A 1 25.78 0.76 -14.04
N ARG A 2 26.47 -0.06 -13.22
CA ARG A 2 25.86 -0.97 -12.21
C ARG A 2 25.49 -0.34 -10.86
N LYS A 3 25.65 0.97 -10.66
CA LYS A 3 25.53 1.59 -9.33
C LYS A 3 24.20 2.35 -9.06
N LYS A 4 23.28 2.44 -10.03
CA LYS A 4 22.04 3.24 -9.87
C LYS A 4 20.81 2.44 -9.43
N LEU A 5 20.85 1.10 -9.46
CA LEU A 5 19.71 0.26 -9.12
C LEU A 5 19.51 0.04 -7.61
N ILE A 6 20.53 0.30 -6.81
CA ILE A 6 20.57 -0.07 -5.37
C ILE A 6 19.92 0.97 -4.44
N CYS A 7 19.70 2.19 -4.91
CA CYS A 7 19.21 3.28 -4.02
C CYS A 7 17.69 3.30 -3.78
N ILE A 8 16.90 2.50 -4.49
CA ILE A 8 15.43 2.52 -4.36
C ILE A 8 14.95 1.75 -3.11
N LEU A 9 15.75 0.81 -2.61
CA LEU A 9 15.37 -0.08 -1.50
C LEU A 9 15.56 0.53 -0.09
N ALA A 10 16.18 1.68 0.04
CA ALA A 10 16.57 2.23 1.36
C ALA A 10 15.47 3.04 2.08
N GLY A 11 14.28 3.20 1.51
CA GLY A 11 13.25 4.07 2.06
C GLY A 11 11.92 3.41 2.42
N LEU A 12 11.69 2.18 1.98
CA LEU A 12 10.46 1.47 2.29
C LEU A 12 10.82 0.08 2.81
N THR A 13 10.94 -0.04 4.13
CA THR A 13 10.77 -1.34 4.77
C THR A 13 9.29 -1.71 4.65
N VAL A 14 8.89 -2.15 3.44
CA VAL A 14 7.77 -3.05 3.36
C VAL A 14 8.25 -4.30 4.08
N ALA A 15 7.85 -4.44 5.34
CA ALA A 15 8.00 -5.69 6.07
C ALA A 15 7.11 -6.71 5.35
N VAL A 16 7.61 -7.22 4.22
CA VAL A 16 7.10 -8.46 3.64
C VAL A 16 7.56 -9.53 4.63
N GLY A 17 6.75 -9.72 5.67
CA GLY A 17 6.84 -10.89 6.51
C GLY A 17 6.59 -12.09 5.61
N LEU A 18 7.66 -12.66 5.08
CA LEU A 18 7.66 -14.01 4.56
C LEU A 18 7.25 -14.91 5.72
N VAL A 19 5.95 -15.19 5.81
CA VAL A 19 5.44 -16.26 6.67
C VAL A 19 6.03 -17.55 6.12
N GLY A 20 7.16 -17.96 6.71
CA GLY A 20 7.71 -19.26 6.50
C GLY A 20 6.68 -20.29 6.91
N CYS A 21 6.23 -21.12 5.97
CA CYS A 21 5.53 -22.36 6.23
C CYS A 21 6.45 -23.26 7.10
N GLY A 22 6.20 -23.27 8.41
CA GLY A 22 6.70 -24.26 9.35
C GLY A 22 5.61 -25.30 9.57
N GLN A 23 5.86 -26.53 9.13
CA GLN A 23 5.05 -27.73 9.38
C GLN A 23 4.79 -27.93 10.89
N GLY A 24 3.55 -28.29 11.24
CA GLY A 24 3.27 -28.81 12.57
C GLY A 24 1.82 -29.09 12.87
N LYS A 25 1.36 -30.32 12.52
CA LYS A 25 0.36 -31.18 13.17
C LYS A 25 -1.10 -30.74 13.29
N ALA A 26 -1.89 -31.62 12.73
CA ALA A 26 -3.32 -31.82 12.87
C ALA A 26 -3.80 -31.91 14.34
N VAL A 27 -5.00 -31.42 14.62
CA VAL A 27 -6.04 -32.07 15.44
C VAL A 27 -7.40 -31.37 15.23
N GLU A 28 -8.33 -32.20 14.83
CA GLU A 28 -9.75 -32.35 15.11
C GLU A 28 -10.80 -31.44 14.46
N GLU A 29 -11.61 -32.17 13.73
CA GLU A 29 -12.98 -31.89 13.27
C GLU A 29 -13.91 -31.42 14.39
N THR A 30 -14.73 -30.46 14.08
CA THR A 30 -16.10 -30.41 14.60
C THR A 30 -17.04 -29.85 13.52
N THR A 31 -17.78 -30.72 12.93
CA THR A 31 -18.98 -30.47 12.13
C THR A 31 -20.05 -29.77 12.95
N VAL A 32 -20.85 -28.90 12.31
CA VAL A 32 -22.32 -28.73 12.35
C VAL A 32 -22.67 -27.40 11.69
N ALA A 33 -23.35 -27.39 10.69
CA ALA A 33 -24.73 -27.45 10.21
C ALA A 33 -25.07 -26.23 9.34
N THR A 34 -25.54 -26.60 8.19
CA THR A 34 -26.24 -25.85 7.15
C THR A 34 -27.46 -25.11 7.69
N SER A 35 -27.65 -23.85 7.24
CA SER A 35 -29.00 -23.31 7.01
C SER A 35 -28.97 -22.34 5.86
N GLU A 36 -29.55 -22.73 4.78
CA GLU A 36 -29.97 -21.88 3.67
C GLU A 36 -31.10 -20.96 4.12
N THR A 37 -31.08 -19.71 3.68
CA THR A 37 -32.32 -19.08 3.16
C THR A 37 -31.89 -17.79 2.41
N GLY A 38 -32.28 -17.74 1.14
CA GLY A 38 -32.00 -16.64 0.22
C GLY A 38 -32.82 -15.40 0.51
N SER A 39 -32.35 -14.29 -0.01
CA SER A 39 -33.19 -13.23 -0.60
C SER A 39 -32.33 -12.34 -1.48
N GLU A 40 -32.67 -12.33 -2.75
CA GLU A 40 -32.18 -11.35 -3.72
C GLU A 40 -32.61 -9.95 -3.31
N SER A 41 -31.65 -9.00 -3.30
CA SER A 41 -31.98 -7.59 -3.47
C SER A 41 -30.97 -6.96 -4.38
N SER A 42 -31.34 -6.84 -5.63
CA SER A 42 -30.68 -6.06 -6.66
C SER A 42 -30.78 -4.59 -6.30
N THR A 43 -29.70 -4.00 -5.81
CA THR A 43 -29.59 -2.54 -5.67
C THR A 43 -28.75 -2.01 -6.82
N VAL A 44 -29.44 -1.38 -7.76
CA VAL A 44 -28.87 -0.59 -8.87
C VAL A 44 -27.97 0.49 -8.30
N LEU A 45 -26.67 0.34 -8.45
CA LEU A 45 -25.70 1.40 -8.15
C LEU A 45 -25.75 2.45 -9.26
N LYS A 46 -26.39 3.55 -8.94
CA LYS A 46 -26.39 4.79 -9.72
C LYS A 46 -24.96 5.29 -9.80
N GLY A 47 -24.34 5.26 -10.98
CA GLY A 47 -23.01 5.76 -11.23
C GLY A 47 -22.89 7.24 -10.91
N THR A 48 -22.23 7.57 -9.84
CA THR A 48 -21.82 8.95 -9.57
C THR A 48 -20.49 9.18 -10.29
N THR A 49 -20.54 9.96 -11.36
CA THR A 49 -19.37 10.40 -12.11
C THR A 49 -18.57 11.35 -11.20
N SER A 50 -17.53 10.84 -10.53
CA SER A 50 -16.61 11.68 -9.76
C SER A 50 -15.85 12.58 -10.70
N LYS A 51 -16.09 13.90 -10.63
CA LYS A 51 -15.30 14.92 -11.31
C LYS A 51 -13.87 14.86 -10.78
N SER A 52 -12.91 14.57 -11.66
CA SER A 52 -11.49 14.78 -11.39
C SER A 52 -11.25 16.27 -11.13
N SER A 53 -10.84 16.62 -9.93
CA SER A 53 -10.42 17.98 -9.59
C SER A 53 -8.89 17.99 -9.42
N THR A 54 -8.21 18.68 -10.33
CA THR A 54 -6.78 18.94 -10.19
C THR A 54 -6.62 20.12 -9.23
N GLY A 55 -5.99 19.90 -8.09
CA GLY A 55 -5.67 20.97 -7.14
C GLY A 55 -4.65 21.96 -7.73
N SER A 56 -4.53 23.16 -7.14
CA SER A 56 -3.65 24.23 -7.60
C SER A 56 -2.16 23.88 -7.62
N ASP A 57 -1.76 22.77 -7.02
CA ASP A 57 -0.42 22.20 -6.95
C ASP A 57 -0.20 21.01 -7.90
N GLY A 58 -1.14 20.74 -8.82
CA GLY A 58 -1.10 19.60 -9.72
C GLY A 58 -1.44 18.25 -9.06
N ALA A 59 -1.93 18.26 -7.82
CA ALA A 59 -2.31 17.06 -7.10
C ALA A 59 -3.58 16.43 -7.69
N ASP A 60 -3.58 15.11 -7.87
CA ASP A 60 -4.78 14.36 -8.22
C ASP A 60 -5.59 14.07 -6.95
N THR A 61 -6.59 14.91 -6.69
CA THR A 61 -7.42 14.86 -5.49
C THR A 61 -8.64 13.94 -5.65
N THR A 62 -8.63 13.03 -6.63
CA THR A 62 -9.67 12.03 -6.78
C THR A 62 -9.64 11.08 -5.59
N LEU A 63 -10.72 11.00 -4.82
CA LEU A 63 -10.87 10.04 -3.74
C LEU A 63 -10.81 8.62 -4.30
N THR A 64 -9.96 7.78 -3.73
CA THR A 64 -9.76 6.42 -4.23
C THR A 64 -9.95 5.34 -3.17
N ILE A 65 -9.55 5.62 -1.93
CA ILE A 65 -9.73 4.68 -0.81
C ILE A 65 -10.29 5.46 0.39
N THR A 66 -11.30 4.89 1.03
CA THR A 66 -11.75 5.31 2.35
C THR A 66 -11.44 4.20 3.34
N ALA A 67 -10.75 4.53 4.43
CA ALA A 67 -10.36 3.60 5.47
C ALA A 67 -10.71 4.21 6.83
N GLY A 68 -11.79 3.74 7.44
CA GLY A 68 -12.33 4.37 8.65
C GLY A 68 -12.73 5.83 8.39
N GLY A 69 -12.15 6.77 9.15
CA GLY A 69 -12.34 8.22 8.96
C GLY A 69 -11.43 8.87 7.92
N SER A 70 -10.45 8.11 7.39
CA SER A 70 -9.42 8.64 6.49
C SER A 70 -9.80 8.51 5.01
N GLN A 71 -9.37 9.50 4.22
CA GLN A 71 -9.53 9.53 2.77
C GLN A 71 -8.16 9.55 2.10
N VAL A 72 -7.92 8.61 1.18
CA VAL A 72 -6.66 8.49 0.44
C VAL A 72 -6.92 8.80 -1.03
N MET A 73 -6.17 9.74 -1.57
CA MET A 73 -6.32 10.26 -2.92
C MET A 73 -5.53 9.42 -3.92
N LEU A 74 -5.90 9.51 -5.19
CA LEU A 74 -5.37 8.68 -6.26
C LEU A 74 -3.86 8.79 -6.44
N ASP A 75 -3.29 9.97 -6.29
CA ASP A 75 -1.83 10.19 -6.38
C ASP A 75 -1.05 9.43 -5.29
N GLU A 76 -1.56 9.43 -4.05
CA GLU A 76 -1.00 8.67 -2.94
C GLU A 76 -1.16 7.16 -3.15
N VAL A 77 -2.33 6.73 -3.63
CA VAL A 77 -2.60 5.31 -3.92
C VAL A 77 -1.69 4.80 -5.04
N ARG A 78 -1.47 5.59 -6.10
CA ARG A 78 -0.51 5.27 -7.18
C ARG A 78 0.91 5.15 -6.64
N TYR A 79 1.31 6.03 -5.74
CA TYR A 79 2.62 5.95 -5.11
C TYR A 79 2.84 4.59 -4.44
N TYR A 80 1.91 4.14 -3.60
CA TYR A 80 2.03 2.84 -2.93
C TYR A 80 1.98 1.68 -3.93
N ALA A 81 1.03 1.67 -4.86
CA ALA A 81 0.84 0.59 -5.80
C ALA A 81 2.04 0.41 -6.75
N TYR A 82 2.49 1.48 -7.39
CA TYR A 82 3.58 1.39 -8.36
C TYR A 82 4.96 1.26 -7.70
N THR A 83 5.13 1.75 -6.48
CA THR A 83 6.34 1.44 -5.70
C THR A 83 6.39 -0.04 -5.33
N ALA A 84 5.26 -0.66 -4.98
CA ALA A 84 5.18 -2.10 -4.76
C ALA A 84 5.47 -2.87 -6.05
N GLN A 85 4.86 -2.50 -7.19
CA GLN A 85 5.18 -3.09 -8.50
C GLN A 85 6.69 -3.05 -8.76
N ALA A 86 7.30 -1.88 -8.66
CA ALA A 86 8.73 -1.69 -8.88
C ALA A 86 9.60 -2.56 -7.96
N THR A 87 9.18 -2.72 -6.70
CA THR A 87 9.88 -3.55 -5.71
C THR A 87 9.85 -5.03 -6.10
N TYR A 88 8.69 -5.55 -6.47
CA TYR A 88 8.56 -6.94 -6.90
C TYR A 88 9.33 -7.19 -8.20
N GLU A 89 9.20 -6.32 -9.21
CA GLU A 89 9.96 -6.42 -10.46
C GLU A 89 11.47 -6.44 -10.18
N THR A 90 11.97 -5.50 -9.37
CA THR A 90 13.40 -5.46 -9.01
C THR A 90 13.84 -6.75 -8.31
N TYR A 91 13.04 -7.27 -7.38
CA TYR A 91 13.33 -8.54 -6.70
C TYR A 91 13.44 -9.70 -7.70
N TYR A 92 12.50 -9.84 -8.63
CA TYR A 92 12.55 -10.92 -9.63
C TYR A 92 13.72 -10.75 -10.60
N LEU A 93 14.05 -9.53 -10.99
CA LEU A 93 15.22 -9.24 -11.83
C LEU A 93 16.54 -9.64 -11.15
N THR A 94 16.66 -9.53 -9.82
CA THR A 94 17.84 -10.06 -9.09
C THR A 94 17.96 -11.59 -9.20
N LYS A 95 16.88 -12.28 -9.55
CA LYS A 95 16.83 -13.72 -9.79
C LYS A 95 16.97 -14.08 -11.29
N GLY A 96 17.23 -13.10 -12.15
CA GLY A 96 17.33 -13.28 -13.59
C GLY A 96 15.99 -13.58 -14.27
N LYS A 97 14.88 -13.14 -13.70
CA LYS A 97 13.52 -13.39 -14.17
C LYS A 97 12.71 -12.10 -14.18
N GLU A 98 11.68 -12.06 -15.01
CA GLU A 98 10.62 -11.06 -14.95
C GLU A 98 9.41 -11.68 -14.23
N ILE A 99 8.63 -10.85 -13.54
CA ILE A 99 7.39 -11.30 -12.93
C ILE A 99 6.28 -11.29 -13.98
N ASP A 100 5.55 -12.39 -14.06
CA ASP A 100 4.30 -12.48 -14.82
C ASP A 100 3.14 -12.13 -13.89
N TRP A 101 2.63 -10.92 -14.00
CA TRP A 101 1.59 -10.38 -13.16
C TRP A 101 0.23 -11.10 -13.30
N ASP A 102 -0.01 -11.73 -14.46
CA ASP A 102 -1.24 -12.49 -14.72
C ASP A 102 -1.13 -13.95 -14.26
N SER A 103 0.08 -14.44 -13.96
CA SER A 103 0.26 -15.80 -13.43
C SER A 103 -0.29 -15.94 -12.03
N LYS A 104 -0.62 -17.17 -11.64
CA LYS A 104 -1.23 -17.48 -10.33
C LYS A 104 -0.21 -17.36 -9.21
N MET A 105 -0.53 -16.57 -8.19
CA MET A 105 0.21 -16.44 -6.94
C MET A 105 -0.23 -17.51 -5.93
N ASP A 106 -1.56 -17.66 -5.75
CA ASP A 106 -2.16 -18.63 -4.83
C ASP A 106 -3.60 -18.91 -5.28
N GLY A 107 -3.97 -20.19 -5.41
CA GLY A 107 -5.29 -20.59 -5.89
C GLY A 107 -5.65 -19.91 -7.20
N ASP A 108 -6.75 -19.16 -7.24
CA ASP A 108 -7.20 -18.40 -8.41
C ASP A 108 -6.71 -16.93 -8.42
N VAL A 109 -6.00 -16.51 -7.40
CA VAL A 109 -5.49 -15.14 -7.25
C VAL A 109 -4.23 -14.95 -8.08
N THR A 110 -4.20 -13.93 -8.97
CA THR A 110 -2.99 -13.57 -9.72
C THR A 110 -1.99 -12.79 -8.87
N TRP A 111 -0.73 -12.69 -9.32
CA TRP A 111 0.28 -11.85 -8.67
C TRP A 111 -0.18 -10.40 -8.55
N GLU A 112 -0.77 -9.83 -9.61
CA GLU A 112 -1.30 -8.47 -9.55
C GLU A 112 -2.37 -8.34 -8.46
N GLN A 113 -3.34 -9.24 -8.43
CA GLN A 113 -4.42 -9.20 -7.43
C GLN A 113 -3.88 -9.34 -6.00
N GLY A 114 -2.96 -10.29 -5.80
CA GLY A 114 -2.35 -10.53 -4.49
C GLY A 114 -1.56 -9.31 -4.00
N VAL A 115 -0.69 -8.74 -4.83
CA VAL A 115 0.08 -7.56 -4.47
C VAL A 115 -0.81 -6.33 -4.26
N LYS A 116 -1.82 -6.12 -5.09
CA LYS A 116 -2.81 -5.04 -4.87
C LYS A 116 -3.55 -5.21 -3.54
N SER A 117 -3.92 -6.43 -3.17
CA SER A 117 -4.55 -6.70 -1.87
C SER A 117 -3.61 -6.35 -0.70
N LEU A 118 -2.33 -6.69 -0.79
CA LEU A 118 -1.32 -6.33 0.22
C LEU A 118 -1.13 -4.81 0.32
N VAL A 119 -1.07 -4.12 -0.81
CA VAL A 119 -0.96 -2.65 -0.86
C VAL A 119 -2.17 -1.99 -0.21
N LEU A 120 -3.39 -2.45 -0.53
CA LEU A 120 -4.60 -1.92 0.08
C LEU A 120 -4.59 -2.10 1.60
N ASP A 121 -4.17 -3.27 2.08
CA ASP A 121 -4.08 -3.56 3.52
C ASP A 121 -3.01 -2.69 4.20
N ASP A 122 -1.85 -2.46 3.56
CA ASP A 122 -0.80 -1.57 4.09
C ASP A 122 -1.28 -0.11 4.16
N ILE A 123 -1.95 0.40 3.14
CA ILE A 123 -2.57 1.73 3.15
C ILE A 123 -3.54 1.86 4.33
N CYS A 124 -4.46 0.90 4.49
CA CYS A 124 -5.43 0.91 5.57
C CYS A 124 -4.76 0.87 6.95
N LYS A 125 -3.72 0.05 7.13
CA LYS A 125 -2.95 -0.02 8.37
C LYS A 125 -2.26 1.31 8.68
N ARG A 126 -1.65 1.97 7.69
CA ARG A 126 -1.00 3.27 7.84
C ARG A 126 -1.99 4.36 8.21
N GLU A 127 -3.14 4.41 7.55
CA GLU A 127 -4.20 5.36 7.88
C GLU A 127 -4.70 5.16 9.32
N TRP A 128 -4.96 3.92 9.74
CA TRP A 128 -5.30 3.61 11.11
C TRP A 128 -4.23 4.07 12.11
N LEU A 129 -2.95 3.78 11.86
CA LEU A 129 -1.85 4.19 12.74
C LEU A 129 -1.74 5.73 12.83
N ASN A 130 -1.98 6.44 11.73
CA ASN A 130 -2.05 7.90 11.73
C ASN A 130 -3.25 8.41 12.55
N GLU A 131 -4.43 7.79 12.39
CA GLU A 131 -5.64 8.15 13.14
C GLU A 131 -5.43 8.05 14.65
N ILE A 132 -4.81 6.96 15.13
CA ILE A 132 -4.57 6.74 16.55
C ILE A 132 -3.29 7.38 17.09
N SER A 133 -2.46 8.01 16.25
CA SER A 133 -1.16 8.56 16.62
C SER A 133 -1.21 9.52 17.80
N SER A 134 -2.27 10.33 17.88
CA SER A 134 -2.48 11.27 18.99
C SER A 134 -2.72 10.59 20.34
N GLN A 135 -3.25 9.36 20.36
CA GLN A 135 -3.44 8.57 21.58
C GLN A 135 -2.12 8.10 22.19
N TYR A 136 -1.06 8.11 21.40
CA TYR A 136 0.30 7.73 21.78
C TYR A 136 1.25 8.95 21.83
N ASP A 137 0.72 10.17 21.80
CA ASP A 137 1.49 11.43 21.80
C ASP A 137 2.51 11.52 20.66
N ILE A 138 2.24 10.87 19.53
CA ILE A 138 3.13 10.86 18.39
C ILE A 138 2.92 12.11 17.53
N LYS A 139 4.02 12.88 17.38
CA LYS A 139 4.13 14.04 16.49
C LYS A 139 5.53 14.07 15.90
N LEU A 140 5.66 14.64 14.71
CA LEU A 140 6.97 14.92 14.13
C LEU A 140 7.53 16.23 14.68
N THR A 141 8.75 16.17 15.22
CA THR A 141 9.54 17.34 15.58
C THR A 141 9.95 18.12 14.32
N LYS A 142 10.39 19.37 14.48
CA LYS A 142 10.93 20.18 13.36
C LYS A 142 12.09 19.47 12.65
N LYS A 143 12.98 18.80 13.39
CA LYS A 143 14.11 18.05 12.84
C LYS A 143 13.65 16.85 12.02
N GLU A 144 12.68 16.08 12.50
CA GLU A 144 12.11 14.94 11.78
C GLU A 144 11.39 15.39 10.52
N LYS A 145 10.57 16.45 10.56
CA LYS A 145 9.94 17.03 9.36
C LYS A 145 10.96 17.44 8.31
N SER A 146 12.07 18.08 8.71
CA SER A 146 13.14 18.42 7.80
C SER A 146 13.81 17.19 7.18
N SER A 147 14.08 16.16 7.99
CA SER A 147 14.64 14.88 7.51
C SER A 147 13.70 14.18 6.55
N VAL A 148 12.42 14.07 6.88
CA VAL A 148 11.39 13.49 6.03
C VAL A 148 11.29 14.22 4.69
N LYS A 149 11.26 15.55 4.73
CA LYS A 149 11.26 16.37 3.50
C LYS A 149 12.49 16.07 2.62
N THR A 150 13.68 16.01 3.20
CA THR A 150 14.91 15.68 2.46
C THR A 150 14.79 14.31 1.79
N LYS A 151 14.37 13.28 2.54
CA LYS A 151 14.16 11.92 2.00
C LYS A 151 13.14 11.89 0.84
N ALA A 152 12.02 12.60 0.99
CA ALA A 152 10.99 12.68 -0.05
C ALA A 152 11.53 13.34 -1.32
N LEU A 153 12.28 14.43 -1.20
CA LEU A 153 12.88 15.12 -2.34
C LEU A 153 13.99 14.30 -3.00
N GLU A 154 14.81 13.58 -2.23
CA GLU A 154 15.79 12.63 -2.77
C GLU A 154 15.11 11.48 -3.52
N TYR A 155 14.06 10.91 -2.96
CA TYR A 155 13.25 9.91 -3.66
C TYR A 155 12.72 10.46 -4.98
N PHE A 156 12.08 11.64 -4.95
CA PHE A 156 11.50 12.27 -6.13
C PHE A 156 12.55 12.49 -7.23
N LYS A 157 13.73 13.00 -6.85
CA LYS A 157 14.85 13.28 -7.78
C LYS A 157 15.45 11.99 -8.38
N ASN A 158 15.53 10.91 -7.59
CA ASN A 158 16.23 9.68 -7.96
C ASN A 158 15.30 8.59 -8.50
N THR A 159 14.00 8.83 -8.49
CA THR A 159 13.01 7.87 -8.99
C THR A 159 13.19 7.65 -10.50
N ASN A 160 13.12 6.38 -10.92
CA ASN A 160 13.12 6.02 -12.33
C ASN A 160 12.02 6.76 -13.10
N VAL A 161 12.31 7.21 -14.33
CA VAL A 161 11.38 8.02 -15.14
C VAL A 161 10.06 7.30 -15.40
N LYS A 162 10.09 5.98 -15.70
CA LYS A 162 8.87 5.17 -15.92
C LYS A 162 8.03 5.13 -14.65
N LEU A 163 8.67 4.88 -13.50
CA LEU A 163 8.00 4.85 -12.19
C LEU A 163 7.42 6.22 -11.84
N ALA A 164 8.19 7.30 -11.98
CA ALA A 164 7.73 8.67 -11.70
C ALA A 164 6.50 9.04 -12.54
N LYS A 165 6.48 8.67 -13.82
CA LYS A 165 5.34 8.88 -14.72
C LYS A 165 4.10 8.11 -14.29
N LYS A 166 4.25 6.86 -13.84
CA LYS A 166 3.12 6.05 -13.34
C LYS A 166 2.57 6.59 -12.03
N ILE A 167 3.42 6.98 -11.10
CA ILE A 167 3.03 7.55 -9.81
C ILE A 167 2.31 8.89 -10.02
N ASN A 168 2.89 9.78 -10.81
CA ASN A 168 2.35 11.10 -11.13
C ASN A 168 1.90 11.88 -9.87
N ILE A 169 2.81 12.03 -8.90
CA ILE A 169 2.59 12.73 -7.63
C ILE A 169 3.43 14.00 -7.58
N SER A 170 2.89 15.08 -6.99
CA SER A 170 3.67 16.31 -6.78
C SER A 170 4.63 16.17 -5.60
N GLU A 171 5.71 16.99 -5.58
CA GLU A 171 6.67 17.01 -4.46
C GLU A 171 5.98 17.28 -3.11
N GLY A 172 5.04 18.22 -3.08
CA GLY A 172 4.32 18.60 -1.87
C GLY A 172 3.46 17.47 -1.33
N ARG A 173 2.81 16.72 -2.23
CA ARG A 173 2.03 15.52 -1.86
C ARG A 173 2.94 14.39 -1.39
N LEU A 174 4.04 14.14 -2.09
CA LEU A 174 4.99 13.11 -1.71
C LEU A 174 5.59 13.37 -0.31
N ILE A 175 5.90 14.62 0.02
CA ILE A 175 6.36 14.98 1.38
C ILE A 175 5.29 14.60 2.41
N LYS A 176 4.01 14.88 2.16
CA LYS A 176 2.91 14.48 3.06
C LYS A 176 2.79 12.96 3.21
N VAL A 177 2.95 12.20 2.12
CA VAL A 177 2.96 10.74 2.17
C VAL A 177 4.09 10.22 3.07
N PHE A 178 5.29 10.80 2.94
CA PHE A 178 6.43 10.44 3.79
C PHE A 178 6.23 10.84 5.25
N GLU A 179 5.60 12.00 5.52
CA GLU A 179 5.25 12.41 6.88
C GLU A 179 4.25 11.44 7.52
N LYS A 180 3.20 11.02 6.78
CA LYS A 180 2.24 10.01 7.23
C LYS A 180 2.92 8.67 7.51
N ALA A 181 3.83 8.24 6.64
CA ALA A 181 4.60 7.00 6.84
C ALA A 181 5.45 7.06 8.12
N GLU A 182 6.18 8.14 8.35
CA GLU A 182 6.99 8.32 9.57
C GLU A 182 6.14 8.36 10.85
N ILE A 183 4.96 9.01 10.82
CA ILE A 183 4.02 9.02 11.94
C ILE A 183 3.51 7.60 12.21
N ALA A 184 3.11 6.86 11.18
CA ALA A 184 2.64 5.49 11.32
C ALA A 184 3.73 4.58 11.92
N ASP A 185 4.95 4.64 11.41
CA ASP A 185 6.09 3.85 11.91
C ASP A 185 6.41 4.16 13.38
N LYS A 186 6.38 5.44 13.76
CA LYS A 186 6.58 5.86 15.18
C LYS A 186 5.46 5.37 16.07
N THR A 187 4.22 5.44 15.59
CA THR A 187 3.04 4.95 16.34
C THR A 187 3.14 3.46 16.56
N GLU A 188 3.44 2.68 15.54
CA GLU A 188 3.62 1.23 15.64
C GLU A 188 4.72 0.85 16.64
N LYS A 189 5.90 1.47 16.53
CA LYS A 189 7.02 1.25 17.47
C LYS A 189 6.65 1.60 18.91
N LYS A 190 5.88 2.68 19.12
CA LYS A 190 5.43 3.06 20.45
C LYS A 190 4.44 2.04 21.03
N MET A 191 3.49 1.58 20.22
CA MET A 191 2.53 0.54 20.60
C MET A 191 3.24 -0.75 21.00
N GLU A 192 4.21 -1.20 20.21
CA GLU A 192 5.00 -2.40 20.50
C GLU A 192 5.80 -2.25 21.79
N LYS A 193 6.43 -1.09 22.00
CA LYS A 193 7.16 -0.77 23.24
C LYS A 193 6.25 -0.79 24.47
N ASP A 194 5.01 -0.37 24.32
CA ASP A 194 4.00 -0.38 25.40
C ASP A 194 3.33 -1.76 25.59
N GLY A 195 3.82 -2.80 24.88
CA GLY A 195 3.31 -4.17 24.97
C GLY A 195 2.01 -4.43 24.20
N SER A 196 1.59 -3.50 23.36
CA SER A 196 0.38 -3.64 22.55
C SER A 196 0.65 -4.49 21.29
N SER A 197 -0.27 -5.39 20.97
CA SER A 197 -0.20 -6.13 19.72
C SER A 197 -0.85 -5.33 18.58
N THR A 198 -0.03 -4.61 17.81
CA THR A 198 -0.48 -3.83 16.65
C THR A 198 -1.35 -4.68 15.73
N LYS A 199 -0.92 -5.91 15.41
CA LYS A 199 -1.68 -6.83 14.55
C LYS A 199 -3.09 -7.11 15.08
N LYS A 200 -3.24 -7.42 16.38
CA LYS A 200 -4.55 -7.72 16.98
C LYS A 200 -5.46 -6.48 16.96
N MET A 201 -4.89 -5.33 17.29
CA MET A 201 -5.64 -4.06 17.32
C MET A 201 -6.08 -3.62 15.92
N TYR A 202 -5.20 -3.74 14.93
CA TYR A 202 -5.54 -3.46 13.53
C TYR A 202 -6.65 -4.38 12.99
N ILE A 203 -6.56 -5.69 13.24
CA ILE A 203 -7.63 -6.64 12.86
C ILE A 203 -8.97 -6.27 13.49
N LYS A 204 -8.96 -5.88 14.77
CA LYS A 204 -10.18 -5.42 15.45
C LYS A 204 -10.74 -4.14 14.81
N TRP A 205 -9.88 -3.16 14.55
CA TRP A 205 -10.25 -1.92 13.88
C TRP A 205 -10.85 -2.19 12.49
N LYS A 206 -10.18 -3.01 11.67
CA LYS A 206 -10.63 -3.37 10.32
C LYS A 206 -12.01 -4.04 10.30
N LYS A 207 -12.34 -4.84 11.31
CA LYS A 207 -13.67 -5.47 11.44
C LYS A 207 -14.77 -4.46 11.81
N GLY A 208 -14.43 -3.39 12.51
CA GLY A 208 -15.37 -2.37 12.96
C GLY A 208 -15.49 -1.15 12.04
N ASN A 209 -14.68 -1.08 10.97
CA ASN A 209 -14.65 0.07 10.08
C ASN A 209 -14.84 -0.35 8.62
N ASN A 210 -15.55 0.48 7.86
CA ASN A 210 -15.69 0.28 6.44
C ASN A 210 -14.39 0.65 5.70
N VAL A 211 -13.96 -0.23 4.84
CA VAL A 211 -12.91 0.03 3.86
C VAL A 211 -13.55 -0.05 2.47
N THR A 212 -13.52 1.04 1.74
CA THR A 212 -14.03 1.10 0.37
C THR A 212 -12.91 1.50 -0.58
N ALA A 213 -12.89 0.87 -1.74
CA ALA A 213 -11.99 1.21 -2.83
C ALA A 213 -12.83 1.59 -4.05
N GLU A 214 -12.65 2.80 -4.54
CA GLU A 214 -13.38 3.35 -5.67
C GLU A 214 -12.89 2.72 -6.99
N SER A 215 -13.63 2.97 -8.07
CA SER A 215 -13.32 2.40 -9.41
C SER A 215 -11.91 2.71 -9.89
N GLN A 216 -11.34 3.85 -9.49
CA GLN A 216 -9.96 4.25 -9.81
C GLN A 216 -8.91 3.27 -9.29
N TRP A 217 -9.17 2.60 -8.15
CA TRP A 217 -8.32 1.52 -7.66
C TRP A 217 -8.25 0.35 -8.65
N ASN A 218 -9.38 0.00 -9.25
CA ASN A 218 -9.45 -1.08 -10.22
C ASN A 218 -8.71 -0.74 -11.53
N ASN A 219 -8.60 0.55 -11.87
CA ASN A 219 -7.88 1.02 -13.05
C ASN A 219 -6.34 0.99 -12.88
N ILE A 220 -5.85 0.92 -11.63
CA ILE A 220 -4.42 0.68 -11.38
C ILE A 220 -4.11 -0.76 -11.75
N ASN A 221 -3.17 -0.96 -12.68
CA ASN A 221 -2.73 -2.28 -13.12
C ASN A 221 -1.21 -2.32 -13.31
N PHE A 222 -0.65 -3.52 -13.33
CA PHE A 222 0.77 -3.78 -13.44
C PHE A 222 1.19 -4.33 -14.81
N LYS A 223 0.30 -4.25 -15.80
CA LYS A 223 0.50 -4.80 -17.15
C LYS A 223 1.75 -4.26 -17.84
N GLU A 224 2.05 -2.97 -17.64
CA GLU A 224 3.24 -2.35 -18.20
C GLU A 224 4.35 -2.37 -17.14
N ALA A 225 5.43 -3.10 -17.43
CA ALA A 225 6.59 -3.22 -16.56
C ALA A 225 7.31 -1.88 -16.37
N ILE A 226 7.70 -1.60 -15.13
CA ILE A 226 8.55 -0.45 -14.78
C ILE A 226 10.01 -0.80 -15.04
N PHE A 227 10.41 -2.03 -14.67
CA PHE A 227 11.74 -2.56 -14.86
C PHE A 227 11.70 -3.90 -15.60
N THR A 228 12.61 -4.09 -16.54
CA THR A 228 12.75 -5.31 -17.37
C THR A 228 14.16 -5.86 -17.27
N LEU A 229 14.38 -7.08 -17.75
CA LEU A 229 15.72 -7.67 -17.87
C LEU A 229 16.65 -6.84 -18.77
N GLU A 230 16.11 -6.08 -19.69
CA GLU A 230 16.90 -5.18 -20.55
C GLU A 230 17.46 -3.98 -19.78
N ASP A 231 16.75 -3.50 -18.75
CA ASP A 231 17.17 -2.37 -17.92
C ASP A 231 18.36 -2.71 -17.00
N VAL A 232 18.70 -4.02 -16.82
CA VAL A 232 19.75 -4.51 -15.92
C VAL A 232 20.95 -5.15 -16.63
N LYS A 233 20.88 -5.32 -17.96
CA LYS A 233 22.02 -5.73 -18.82
C LYS A 233 22.92 -4.54 -19.09
#